data_efef0ca7431d2fe926f5ed2df4048f5d
#
_entry.id   efef0ca7431d2fe926f5ed2df4048f5d
#
_cell.length_a   1.000
_cell.length_b   1.000
_cell.length_c   1.000
_cell.angle_alpha   90.00
_cell.angle_beta   90.00
_cell.angle_gamma   90.00
#
_symmetry.space_group_name_H-M   'P 1'
#
loop_
_entity.id
_entity.type
_entity.pdbx_description
1 polymer ?
#
loop_
_entity_poly.entity_id
_entity_poly.type
_entity_poly.pdbx_seq_one_letter_code
_entity_poly.pdbx_strand_id
1 'polypeptide(L)'
;MKFDHPQKAQISQLRSLWKEAFGDTEEFLDIFFSTAFSPNRCRCAAEDGQVLAVLYWFDVSCAGQKLAYIYAVATGKASRGRGLCRALMADTAEILRSAGYQGALLVPQSEGLYAMYGKMGYLPATALEEFHCAASEPLPVREIRPEEYAALRPALLPPDSVIQEGESLLFLEKIARFYKGDGFLAAVSREAEHLRILEYLGNSGGVASLVAALGHREATVRTSGGRQPFSMYLPLDDSCPRPAYFAFCFD
;
A
#
# COMPACT_ATOMS: atom_id res chain seq x y z
N MET A 1 1.15 -4.90 -29.54
CA MET A 1 1.14 -4.58 -28.10
C MET A 1 0.19 -3.42 -27.85
N LYS A 2 -0.74 -3.55 -26.88
CA LYS A 2 -1.70 -2.51 -26.49
C LYS A 2 -1.62 -2.30 -24.97
N PHE A 3 -1.66 -1.04 -24.52
CA PHE A 3 -1.85 -0.67 -23.12
C PHE A 3 -3.30 -0.23 -22.94
N ASP A 4 -4.03 -0.88 -22.03
CA ASP A 4 -5.45 -0.58 -21.83
C ASP A 4 -5.94 -1.01 -20.45
N HIS A 5 -7.15 -0.63 -20.10
CA HIS A 5 -7.88 -1.23 -18.99
C HIS A 5 -8.22 -2.69 -19.30
N PRO A 6 -8.15 -3.61 -18.33
CA PRO A 6 -8.44 -5.01 -18.59
C PRO A 6 -9.91 -5.23 -18.93
N GLN A 7 -10.16 -6.13 -19.85
CA GLN A 7 -11.50 -6.61 -20.16
C GLN A 7 -11.90 -7.74 -19.19
N LYS A 8 -13.20 -7.96 -19.01
CA LYS A 8 -13.74 -9.01 -18.13
C LYS A 8 -13.13 -10.40 -18.42
N ALA A 9 -12.91 -10.72 -19.69
CA ALA A 9 -12.29 -11.99 -20.11
C ALA A 9 -10.82 -12.14 -19.69
N GLN A 10 -10.15 -11.06 -19.32
CA GLN A 10 -8.74 -11.07 -18.93
C GLN A 10 -8.53 -11.20 -17.40
N ILE A 11 -9.58 -11.15 -16.58
CA ILE A 11 -9.46 -11.18 -15.11
C ILE A 11 -8.75 -12.45 -14.63
N SER A 12 -9.01 -13.61 -15.24
CA SER A 12 -8.31 -14.86 -14.90
C SER A 12 -6.80 -14.78 -15.19
N GLN A 13 -6.43 -14.10 -16.27
CA GLN A 13 -5.02 -13.88 -16.63
C GLN A 13 -4.35 -12.92 -15.62
N LEU A 14 -5.06 -11.89 -15.15
CA LEU A 14 -4.56 -10.98 -14.11
C LEU A 14 -4.25 -11.74 -12.83
N ARG A 15 -5.16 -12.62 -12.37
CA ARG A 15 -4.95 -13.46 -11.16
C ARG A 15 -3.75 -14.39 -11.35
N SER A 16 -3.64 -15.05 -12.48
CA SER A 16 -2.51 -15.94 -12.78
C SER A 16 -1.18 -15.19 -12.77
N LEU A 17 -1.14 -13.99 -13.36
CA LEU A 17 0.06 -13.15 -13.39
C LEU A 17 0.45 -12.66 -11.98
N TRP A 18 -0.53 -12.32 -11.15
CA TRP A 18 -0.33 -11.96 -9.76
C TRP A 18 0.30 -13.13 -8.97
N LYS A 19 -0.29 -14.32 -9.05
CA LYS A 19 0.25 -15.52 -8.38
C LYS A 19 1.67 -15.85 -8.83
N GLU A 20 1.95 -15.72 -10.14
CA GLU A 20 3.30 -15.94 -10.67
C GLU A 20 4.32 -14.94 -10.10
N ALA A 21 3.90 -13.68 -9.88
CA ALA A 21 4.77 -12.60 -9.47
C ALA A 21 5.02 -12.58 -7.94
N PHE A 22 3.98 -12.79 -7.14
CA PHE A 22 3.99 -12.56 -5.70
C PHE A 22 3.78 -13.83 -4.87
N GLY A 23 3.16 -14.87 -5.41
CA GLY A 23 2.93 -16.13 -4.70
C GLY A 23 1.76 -16.10 -3.71
N ASP A 24 0.95 -15.04 -3.73
CA ASP A 24 -0.20 -14.88 -2.82
C ASP A 24 -1.24 -15.99 -2.99
N THR A 25 -2.00 -16.24 -1.92
CA THR A 25 -3.03 -17.29 -1.87
C THR A 25 -4.27 -16.91 -2.69
N GLU A 26 -5.10 -17.89 -3.05
CA GLU A 26 -6.38 -17.61 -3.71
C GLU A 26 -7.31 -16.80 -2.82
N GLU A 27 -7.30 -17.04 -1.51
CA GLU A 27 -8.08 -16.29 -0.51
C GLU A 27 -7.72 -14.81 -0.52
N PHE A 28 -6.42 -14.49 -0.55
CA PHE A 28 -5.97 -13.10 -0.64
C PHE A 28 -6.41 -12.45 -1.95
N LEU A 29 -6.29 -13.16 -3.08
CA LEU A 29 -6.76 -12.68 -4.37
C LEU A 29 -8.28 -12.49 -4.39
N ASP A 30 -9.06 -13.39 -3.79
CA ASP A 30 -10.52 -13.24 -3.67
C ASP A 30 -10.87 -11.98 -2.87
N ILE A 31 -10.17 -11.72 -1.78
CA ILE A 31 -10.35 -10.49 -1.00
C ILE A 31 -10.05 -9.27 -1.89
N PHE A 32 -8.88 -9.21 -2.55
CA PHE A 32 -8.52 -8.07 -3.39
C PHE A 32 -9.52 -7.86 -4.53
N PHE A 33 -9.83 -8.91 -5.30
CA PHE A 33 -10.71 -8.79 -6.46
C PHE A 33 -12.17 -8.51 -6.11
N SER A 34 -12.62 -8.85 -4.88
CA SER A 34 -13.97 -8.54 -4.41
C SER A 34 -14.12 -7.18 -3.73
N THR A 35 -13.04 -6.62 -3.14
CA THR A 35 -13.11 -5.41 -2.33
C THR A 35 -12.43 -4.18 -2.94
N ALA A 36 -11.30 -4.39 -3.61
CA ALA A 36 -10.42 -3.30 -4.05
C ALA A 36 -10.28 -3.18 -5.57
N PHE A 37 -10.42 -4.29 -6.30
CA PHE A 37 -10.23 -4.30 -7.74
C PHE A 37 -11.30 -3.47 -8.46
N SER A 38 -10.82 -2.61 -9.35
CA SER A 38 -11.65 -1.96 -10.37
C SER A 38 -10.92 -1.99 -11.71
N PRO A 39 -11.57 -2.38 -12.82
CA PRO A 39 -10.94 -2.26 -14.14
C PRO A 39 -10.42 -0.84 -14.41
N ASN A 40 -11.12 0.19 -13.94
CA ASN A 40 -10.73 1.59 -14.13
C ASN A 40 -9.50 2.01 -13.30
N ARG A 41 -9.11 1.22 -12.30
CA ARG A 41 -7.90 1.38 -11.51
C ARG A 41 -6.92 0.23 -11.73
N CYS A 42 -6.87 -0.24 -12.97
CA CYS A 42 -5.95 -1.28 -13.42
C CYS A 42 -5.53 -0.97 -14.85
N ARG A 43 -4.25 -1.12 -15.15
CA ARG A 43 -3.71 -1.05 -16.52
C ARG A 43 -2.97 -2.32 -16.84
N CYS A 44 -3.08 -2.79 -18.05
CA CYS A 44 -2.34 -3.96 -18.53
C CYS A 44 -1.72 -3.72 -19.90
N ALA A 45 -0.59 -4.36 -20.13
CA ALA A 45 0.02 -4.51 -21.43
C ALA A 45 -0.38 -5.88 -21.99
N ALA A 46 -1.04 -5.89 -23.15
CA ALA A 46 -1.51 -7.11 -23.79
C ALA A 46 -1.05 -7.20 -25.25
N GLU A 47 -0.82 -8.42 -25.72
CA GLU A 47 -0.48 -8.75 -27.09
C GLU A 47 -1.25 -10.01 -27.49
N ASP A 48 -1.95 -9.95 -28.61
CA ASP A 48 -2.77 -11.05 -29.16
C ASP A 48 -3.75 -11.64 -28.12
N GLY A 49 -4.35 -10.78 -27.28
CA GLY A 49 -5.30 -11.16 -26.24
C GLY A 49 -4.67 -11.68 -24.95
N GLN A 50 -3.35 -11.86 -24.90
CA GLN A 50 -2.61 -12.30 -23.71
C GLN A 50 -2.12 -11.09 -22.90
N VAL A 51 -2.38 -11.08 -21.60
CA VAL A 51 -1.83 -10.09 -20.66
C VAL A 51 -0.39 -10.46 -20.32
N LEU A 52 0.54 -9.53 -20.55
CA LEU A 52 1.97 -9.71 -20.33
C LEU A 52 2.50 -8.96 -19.12
N ALA A 53 1.87 -7.82 -18.79
CA ALA A 53 2.17 -7.05 -17.61
C ALA A 53 0.91 -6.36 -17.10
N VAL A 54 0.85 -6.08 -15.81
CA VAL A 54 -0.28 -5.44 -15.15
C VAL A 54 0.21 -4.59 -13.98
N LEU A 55 -0.54 -3.56 -13.66
CA LEU A 55 -0.48 -2.84 -12.40
C LEU A 55 -1.88 -2.39 -11.98
N TYR A 56 -2.01 -2.13 -10.69
CA TYR A 56 -3.23 -1.62 -10.07
C TYR A 56 -2.91 -0.33 -9.33
N TRP A 57 -3.93 0.43 -8.94
CA TRP A 57 -3.74 1.52 -8.00
C TRP A 57 -4.95 1.70 -7.11
N PHE A 58 -4.71 2.29 -5.95
CA PHE A 58 -5.73 2.80 -5.04
C PHE A 58 -5.78 4.31 -5.12
N ASP A 59 -6.97 4.87 -4.98
CA ASP A 59 -7.14 6.28 -4.78
C ASP A 59 -6.75 6.62 -3.34
N VAL A 60 -5.83 7.58 -3.20
CA VAL A 60 -5.40 8.11 -1.92
C VAL A 60 -5.27 9.63 -2.02
N SER A 61 -5.15 10.31 -0.89
CA SER A 61 -4.94 11.77 -0.89
C SER A 61 -3.77 12.16 0.00
N CYS A 62 -3.19 13.34 -0.28
CA CYS A 62 -2.18 13.98 0.55
C CYS A 62 -2.38 15.49 0.46
N ALA A 63 -2.48 16.18 1.60
CA ALA A 63 -2.74 17.63 1.66
C ALA A 63 -3.93 18.08 0.76
N GLY A 64 -4.99 17.26 0.68
CA GLY A 64 -6.15 17.51 -0.18
C GLY A 64 -5.96 17.24 -1.67
N GLN A 65 -4.78 16.78 -2.09
CA GLN A 65 -4.46 16.45 -3.47
C GLN A 65 -4.73 14.97 -3.73
N LYS A 66 -5.24 14.64 -4.93
CA LYS A 66 -5.53 13.27 -5.35
C LYS A 66 -4.26 12.57 -5.83
N LEU A 67 -3.92 11.45 -5.21
CA LEU A 67 -2.77 10.62 -5.57
C LEU A 67 -3.20 9.21 -5.93
N ALA A 68 -2.36 8.51 -6.70
CA ALA A 68 -2.49 7.08 -6.97
C ALA A 68 -1.44 6.30 -6.18
N TYR A 69 -1.86 5.38 -5.32
CA TYR A 69 -0.96 4.37 -4.76
C TYR A 69 -0.87 3.19 -5.73
N ILE A 70 0.22 3.14 -6.49
CA ILE A 70 0.51 2.06 -7.45
C ILE A 70 0.83 0.79 -6.68
N TYR A 71 0.12 -0.28 -7.02
CA TYR A 71 0.14 -1.53 -6.29
C TYR A 71 0.27 -2.73 -7.24
N ALA A 72 0.91 -3.80 -6.78
CA ALA A 72 1.03 -5.10 -7.44
C ALA A 72 1.45 -5.00 -8.93
N VAL A 73 2.58 -4.29 -9.17
CA VAL A 73 3.16 -4.19 -10.51
C VAL A 73 3.80 -5.51 -10.91
N ALA A 74 3.25 -6.20 -11.89
CA ALA A 74 3.71 -7.51 -12.30
C ALA A 74 4.01 -7.58 -13.81
N THR A 75 5.06 -8.33 -14.17
CA THR A 75 5.39 -8.71 -15.55
C THR A 75 5.65 -10.20 -15.60
N GLY A 76 4.95 -10.92 -16.46
CA GLY A 76 5.08 -12.35 -16.62
C GLY A 76 6.52 -12.77 -16.90
N LYS A 77 6.98 -13.86 -16.29
CA LYS A 77 8.39 -14.32 -16.36
C LYS A 77 8.90 -14.41 -17.79
N ALA A 78 8.09 -14.96 -18.70
CA ALA A 78 8.41 -15.11 -20.13
C ALA A 78 8.52 -13.76 -20.87
N SER A 79 7.99 -12.69 -20.29
CA SER A 79 7.91 -11.36 -20.93
C SER A 79 8.85 -10.33 -20.29
N ARG A 80 9.63 -10.74 -19.29
CA ARG A 80 10.63 -9.87 -18.63
C ARG A 80 11.76 -9.49 -19.58
N GLY A 81 12.47 -8.42 -19.27
CA GLY A 81 13.57 -7.92 -20.12
C GLY A 81 13.13 -7.17 -21.39
N ARG A 82 11.85 -7.13 -21.71
CA ARG A 82 11.28 -6.45 -22.89
C ARG A 82 10.93 -4.97 -22.66
N GLY A 83 11.21 -4.42 -21.49
CA GLY A 83 10.86 -3.03 -21.13
C GLY A 83 9.39 -2.79 -20.79
N LEU A 84 8.57 -3.84 -20.68
CA LEU A 84 7.10 -3.75 -20.53
C LEU A 84 6.69 -3.01 -19.26
N CYS A 85 7.34 -3.29 -18.12
CA CYS A 85 7.06 -2.59 -16.86
C CYS A 85 7.26 -1.08 -17.03
N ARG A 86 8.39 -0.63 -17.59
CA ARG A 86 8.66 0.79 -17.83
C ARG A 86 7.62 1.43 -18.75
N ALA A 87 7.27 0.77 -19.84
CA ALA A 87 6.29 1.29 -20.79
C ALA A 87 4.89 1.37 -20.16
N LEU A 88 4.47 0.36 -19.39
CA LEU A 88 3.19 0.34 -18.68
C LEU A 88 3.12 1.43 -17.60
N MET A 89 4.21 1.62 -16.84
CA MET A 89 4.29 2.70 -15.83
C MET A 89 4.20 4.09 -16.48
N ALA A 90 4.87 4.29 -17.61
CA ALA A 90 4.80 5.56 -18.35
C ALA A 90 3.39 5.83 -18.90
N ASP A 91 2.77 4.85 -19.55
CA ASP A 91 1.38 4.93 -20.02
C ASP A 91 0.40 5.22 -18.88
N THR A 92 0.57 4.54 -17.74
CA THR A 92 -0.25 4.77 -16.55
C THR A 92 -0.08 6.19 -16.01
N ALA A 93 1.14 6.73 -15.98
CA ALA A 93 1.39 8.10 -15.52
C ALA A 93 0.64 9.14 -16.39
N GLU A 94 0.57 8.96 -17.70
CA GLU A 94 -0.20 9.82 -18.62
C GLU A 94 -1.71 9.73 -18.35
N ILE A 95 -2.23 8.52 -18.14
CA ILE A 95 -3.64 8.30 -17.82
C ILE A 95 -3.99 8.94 -16.46
N LEU A 96 -3.15 8.76 -15.44
CA LEU A 96 -3.36 9.36 -14.13
C LEU A 96 -3.34 10.89 -14.21
N ARG A 97 -2.38 11.47 -14.93
CA ARG A 97 -2.29 12.93 -15.15
C ARG A 97 -3.56 13.45 -15.82
N SER A 98 -4.02 12.77 -16.87
CA SER A 98 -5.25 13.13 -17.59
C SER A 98 -6.51 12.99 -16.74
N ALA A 99 -6.50 12.10 -15.73
CA ALA A 99 -7.58 11.89 -14.76
C ALA A 99 -7.49 12.80 -13.52
N GLY A 100 -6.57 13.79 -13.51
CA GLY A 100 -6.43 14.79 -12.47
C GLY A 100 -5.71 14.31 -11.21
N TYR A 101 -4.91 13.23 -11.30
CA TYR A 101 -4.01 12.87 -10.19
C TYR A 101 -2.77 13.78 -10.22
N GLN A 102 -2.38 14.29 -9.05
CA GLN A 102 -1.23 15.15 -8.89
C GLN A 102 0.07 14.38 -8.63
N GLY A 103 -0.03 13.11 -8.29
CA GLY A 103 1.15 12.27 -8.08
C GLY A 103 0.82 10.78 -8.00
N ALA A 104 1.86 9.97 -8.13
CA ALA A 104 1.79 8.53 -7.94
C ALA A 104 2.86 8.09 -6.93
N LEU A 105 2.48 7.21 -6.00
CA LEU A 105 3.41 6.64 -5.03
C LEU A 105 3.39 5.11 -5.12
N LEU A 106 4.47 4.49 -4.71
CA LEU A 106 4.62 3.03 -4.64
C LEU A 106 5.61 2.65 -3.52
N VAL A 107 5.57 1.39 -3.09
CA VAL A 107 6.48 0.83 -2.09
C VAL A 107 7.33 -0.26 -2.74
N PRO A 108 8.62 0.01 -3.02
CA PRO A 108 9.52 -1.02 -3.55
C PRO A 108 9.95 -1.98 -2.44
N GLN A 109 9.90 -3.28 -2.69
CA GLN A 109 10.27 -4.31 -1.71
C GLN A 109 11.77 -4.70 -1.74
N SER A 110 12.58 -4.05 -2.57
CA SER A 110 14.01 -4.32 -2.66
C SER A 110 14.81 -3.13 -3.20
N GLU A 111 16.10 -3.06 -2.87
CA GLU A 111 17.02 -2.03 -3.42
C GLU A 111 17.04 -2.02 -4.95
N GLY A 112 16.97 -3.20 -5.57
CA GLY A 112 16.88 -3.30 -7.03
C GLY A 112 15.65 -2.64 -7.62
N LEU A 113 14.50 -2.72 -6.94
CA LEU A 113 13.28 -2.03 -7.32
C LEU A 113 13.37 -0.52 -7.07
N TYR A 114 13.98 -0.07 -5.98
CA TYR A 114 14.27 1.36 -5.79
C TYR A 114 15.09 1.93 -6.94
N ALA A 115 16.17 1.25 -7.33
CA ALA A 115 17.00 1.66 -8.46
C ALA A 115 16.24 1.64 -9.80
N MET A 116 15.36 0.65 -9.99
CA MET A 116 14.54 0.52 -11.19
C MET A 116 13.52 1.66 -11.31
N TYR A 117 12.75 1.92 -10.26
CA TYR A 117 11.76 2.99 -10.25
C TYR A 117 12.40 4.38 -10.27
N GLY A 118 13.59 4.54 -9.66
CA GLY A 118 14.39 5.77 -9.79
C GLY A 118 14.71 6.13 -11.25
N LYS A 119 15.03 5.12 -12.09
CA LYS A 119 15.23 5.32 -13.54
C LYS A 119 13.93 5.65 -14.31
N MET A 120 12.78 5.52 -13.68
CA MET A 120 11.46 5.92 -14.22
C MET A 120 11.00 7.28 -13.69
N GLY A 121 11.84 7.99 -12.91
CA GLY A 121 11.54 9.32 -12.38
C GLY A 121 10.94 9.33 -10.97
N TYR A 122 10.75 8.17 -10.35
CA TYR A 122 10.31 8.12 -8.96
C TYR A 122 11.44 8.54 -8.02
N LEU A 123 11.12 9.38 -7.05
CA LEU A 123 12.04 9.87 -6.02
C LEU A 123 11.72 9.20 -4.68
N PRO A 124 12.71 8.93 -3.81
CA PRO A 124 12.45 8.50 -2.45
C PRO A 124 11.50 9.48 -1.77
N ALA A 125 10.45 9.01 -1.10
CA ALA A 125 9.43 9.89 -0.53
C ALA A 125 9.35 9.79 0.99
N THR A 126 8.85 8.70 1.52
CA THR A 126 8.64 8.54 2.96
C THR A 126 9.66 7.58 3.57
N ALA A 127 9.83 7.70 4.87
CA ALA A 127 10.59 6.75 5.68
C ALA A 127 9.73 6.30 6.86
N LEU A 128 10.01 5.10 7.35
CA LEU A 128 9.41 4.52 8.54
C LEU A 128 10.47 4.18 9.58
N GLU A 129 10.03 4.03 10.81
CA GLU A 129 10.74 3.29 11.84
C GLU A 129 10.08 1.92 11.97
N GLU A 130 10.87 0.86 11.85
CA GLU A 130 10.43 -0.51 12.14
C GLU A 130 11.31 -1.07 13.26
N PHE A 131 10.67 -1.59 14.32
CA PHE A 131 11.38 -2.11 15.49
C PHE A 131 10.63 -3.28 16.12
N HIS A 132 11.35 -4.08 16.92
CA HIS A 132 10.76 -5.13 17.74
C HIS A 132 10.40 -4.57 19.12
N CYS A 133 9.20 -4.91 19.61
CA CYS A 133 8.72 -4.52 20.92
C CYS A 133 8.27 -5.74 21.70
N ALA A 134 8.86 -5.93 22.88
CA ALA A 134 8.40 -6.94 23.83
C ALA A 134 7.16 -6.46 24.60
N ALA A 135 6.30 -7.40 24.98
CA ALA A 135 5.14 -7.13 25.82
C ALA A 135 5.51 -6.61 27.20
N SER A 136 4.69 -5.74 27.75
CA SER A 136 4.75 -5.27 29.15
C SER A 136 3.46 -5.64 29.90
N GLU A 137 3.11 -4.89 30.93
CA GLU A 137 1.81 -5.03 31.56
C GLU A 137 0.69 -4.54 30.60
N PRO A 138 -0.41 -5.32 30.45
CA PRO A 138 -1.48 -4.93 29.55
C PRO A 138 -2.23 -3.72 30.10
N LEU A 139 -2.48 -2.73 29.24
CA LEU A 139 -3.41 -1.64 29.48
C LEU A 139 -4.71 -1.87 28.72
N PRO A 140 -5.82 -1.21 29.12
CA PRO A 140 -7.07 -1.31 28.38
C PRO A 140 -6.91 -0.83 26.94
N VAL A 141 -7.18 -1.71 25.98
CA VAL A 141 -7.27 -1.40 24.56
C VAL A 141 -8.63 -1.85 24.05
N ARG A 142 -9.15 -1.14 23.07
CA ARG A 142 -10.42 -1.46 22.45
C ARG A 142 -10.23 -1.69 20.94
N GLU A 143 -10.75 -2.80 20.45
CA GLU A 143 -10.91 -2.97 19.00
C GLU A 143 -11.95 -1.98 18.50
N ILE A 144 -11.65 -1.28 17.40
CA ILE A 144 -12.51 -0.27 16.79
C ILE A 144 -12.80 -0.63 15.34
N ARG A 145 -13.87 -0.05 14.81
CA ARG A 145 -14.21 -0.25 13.40
C ARG A 145 -13.29 0.59 12.48
N PRO A 146 -13.12 0.16 11.22
CA PRO A 146 -12.30 0.89 10.24
C PRO A 146 -12.68 2.37 10.10
N GLU A 147 -13.99 2.68 10.12
CA GLU A 147 -14.47 4.06 9.98
C GLU A 147 -14.08 4.92 11.20
N GLU A 148 -14.12 4.33 12.41
CA GLU A 148 -13.68 5.03 13.63
C GLU A 148 -12.16 5.27 13.56
N TYR A 149 -11.39 4.27 13.10
CA TYR A 149 -9.96 4.42 12.90
C TYR A 149 -9.64 5.53 11.89
N ALA A 150 -10.28 5.52 10.73
CA ALA A 150 -10.10 6.53 9.70
C ALA A 150 -10.45 7.95 10.19
N ALA A 151 -11.52 8.09 10.98
CA ALA A 151 -11.92 9.38 11.55
C ALA A 151 -10.93 9.93 12.60
N LEU A 152 -10.30 9.06 13.38
CA LEU A 152 -9.36 9.45 14.43
C LEU A 152 -7.92 9.63 13.93
N ARG A 153 -7.54 8.89 12.89
CA ARG A 153 -6.18 8.80 12.35
C ARG A 153 -5.58 10.17 11.98
N PRO A 154 -6.29 11.09 11.30
CA PRO A 154 -5.71 12.36 10.88
C PRO A 154 -5.19 13.23 12.03
N ALA A 155 -5.76 13.12 13.23
CA ALA A 155 -5.31 13.88 14.40
C ALA A 155 -3.95 13.42 14.97
N LEU A 156 -3.51 12.21 14.60
CA LEU A 156 -2.25 11.62 15.08
C LEU A 156 -1.20 11.51 13.97
N LEU A 157 -1.58 11.79 12.73
CA LEU A 157 -0.67 11.72 11.60
C LEU A 157 0.27 12.93 11.54
N PRO A 158 1.52 12.75 11.11
CA PRO A 158 2.37 13.86 10.69
C PRO A 158 1.70 14.71 9.60
N PRO A 159 2.08 16.01 9.45
CA PRO A 159 1.67 16.81 8.29
C PRO A 159 2.04 16.12 6.97
N ASP A 160 1.30 16.40 5.91
CA ASP A 160 1.50 15.84 4.57
C ASP A 160 1.54 14.30 4.51
N SER A 161 0.76 13.68 5.38
CA SER A 161 0.58 12.23 5.37
C SER A 161 -0.37 11.78 4.27
N VAL A 162 -0.14 10.57 3.76
CA VAL A 162 -1.07 9.92 2.84
C VAL A 162 -2.30 9.44 3.60
N ILE A 163 -3.46 9.86 3.14
CA ILE A 163 -4.78 9.45 3.65
C ILE A 163 -5.36 8.40 2.71
N GLN A 164 -5.80 7.30 3.28
CA GLN A 164 -6.43 6.19 2.60
C GLN A 164 -7.90 6.12 3.00
N GLU A 165 -8.76 6.12 2.01
CA GLU A 165 -10.20 6.12 2.13
C GLU A 165 -10.83 5.15 1.12
N GLY A 166 -12.16 5.01 1.14
CA GLY A 166 -12.88 4.22 0.15
C GLY A 166 -12.42 2.75 0.10
N GLU A 167 -12.06 2.29 -1.08
CA GLU A 167 -11.65 0.90 -1.32
C GLU A 167 -10.36 0.51 -0.61
N SER A 168 -9.44 1.45 -0.38
CA SER A 168 -8.24 1.21 0.42
C SER A 168 -8.61 0.81 1.85
N LEU A 169 -9.57 1.50 2.45
CA LEU A 169 -10.05 1.21 3.79
C LEU A 169 -10.82 -0.12 3.85
N LEU A 170 -11.66 -0.40 2.85
CA LEU A 170 -12.38 -1.67 2.73
C LEU A 170 -11.43 -2.87 2.59
N PHE A 171 -10.35 -2.70 1.85
CA PHE A 171 -9.34 -3.73 1.72
C PHE A 171 -8.55 -3.91 3.02
N LEU A 172 -8.14 -2.80 3.66
CA LEU A 172 -7.47 -2.82 4.96
C LEU A 172 -8.29 -3.57 6.01
N GLU A 173 -9.61 -3.37 6.06
CA GLU A 173 -10.51 -4.10 6.98
C GLU A 173 -10.38 -5.62 6.86
N LYS A 174 -10.10 -6.14 5.66
CA LYS A 174 -9.97 -7.58 5.44
C LYS A 174 -8.64 -8.14 5.92
N ILE A 175 -7.57 -7.34 5.89
CA ILE A 175 -6.21 -7.78 6.21
C ILE A 175 -5.70 -7.28 7.56
N ALA A 176 -6.40 -6.32 8.20
CA ALA A 176 -6.01 -5.75 9.49
C ALA A 176 -7.17 -5.66 10.47
N ARG A 177 -6.83 -5.52 11.76
CA ARG A 177 -7.72 -5.11 12.85
C ARG A 177 -7.23 -3.79 13.41
N PHE A 178 -8.15 -2.96 13.88
CA PHE A 178 -7.85 -1.63 14.37
C PHE A 178 -8.09 -1.52 15.86
N TYR A 179 -7.16 -0.89 16.57
CA TYR A 179 -7.19 -0.75 18.01
C TYR A 179 -6.97 0.68 18.43
N LYS A 180 -7.61 1.05 19.53
CA LYS A 180 -7.44 2.33 20.23
C LYS A 180 -7.11 2.08 21.70
N GLY A 181 -6.10 2.80 22.17
CA GLY A 181 -5.77 2.93 23.59
C GLY A 181 -5.69 4.39 24.01
N ASP A 182 -5.15 4.65 25.21
CA ASP A 182 -4.97 6.00 25.71
C ASP A 182 -3.86 6.72 24.92
N GLY A 183 -4.27 7.68 24.10
CA GLY A 183 -3.36 8.50 23.29
C GLY A 183 -2.72 7.79 22.10
N PHE A 184 -3.24 6.62 21.65
CA PHE A 184 -2.71 5.93 20.48
C PHE A 184 -3.77 5.24 19.63
N LEU A 185 -3.42 5.00 18.38
CA LEU A 185 -4.12 4.12 17.44
C LEU A 185 -3.14 3.08 16.88
N ALA A 186 -3.64 1.90 16.56
CA ALA A 186 -2.86 0.86 15.91
C ALA A 186 -3.69 0.09 14.87
N ALA A 187 -3.04 -0.28 13.77
CA ALA A 187 -3.53 -1.26 12.82
C ALA A 187 -2.63 -2.50 12.87
N VAL A 188 -3.24 -3.66 13.04
CA VAL A 188 -2.56 -4.93 13.33
C VAL A 188 -2.93 -5.94 12.26
N SER A 189 -1.96 -6.62 11.66
CA SER A 189 -2.20 -7.67 10.66
C SER A 189 -3.07 -8.80 11.23
N ARG A 190 -3.99 -9.31 10.41
CA ARG A 190 -4.78 -10.51 10.76
C ARG A 190 -4.02 -11.81 10.57
N GLU A 191 -3.05 -11.81 9.65
CA GLU A 191 -2.34 -13.00 9.19
C GLU A 191 -0.86 -12.89 9.55
N ALA A 192 -0.49 -13.29 10.76
CA ALA A 192 0.92 -13.40 11.09
C ALA A 192 1.15 -14.46 12.15
N GLU A 193 2.09 -15.39 11.93
CA GLU A 193 2.67 -16.22 12.98
C GLU A 193 3.26 -15.34 14.10
N HIS A 194 3.78 -14.15 13.72
CA HIS A 194 4.28 -13.12 14.60
C HIS A 194 3.40 -11.88 14.50
N LEU A 195 3.07 -11.27 15.65
CA LEU A 195 2.28 -10.05 15.67
C LEU A 195 2.98 -8.94 14.89
N ARG A 196 2.32 -8.42 13.86
CA ARG A 196 2.78 -7.27 13.08
C ARG A 196 1.82 -6.11 13.28
N ILE A 197 2.34 -5.02 13.83
CA ILE A 197 1.63 -3.75 13.94
C ILE A 197 2.02 -2.94 12.70
N LEU A 198 1.11 -2.90 11.72
CA LEU A 198 1.32 -2.30 10.41
C LEU A 198 1.42 -0.78 10.48
N GLU A 199 0.75 -0.18 11.44
CA GLU A 199 0.85 1.24 11.79
C GLU A 199 0.59 1.42 13.27
N TYR A 200 1.45 2.17 13.94
CA TYR A 200 1.24 2.66 15.30
C TYR A 200 1.39 4.18 15.31
N LEU A 201 0.39 4.88 15.84
CA LEU A 201 0.35 6.34 15.90
C LEU A 201 0.07 6.81 17.31
N GLY A 202 0.75 7.86 17.74
CA GLY A 202 0.54 8.51 19.03
C GLY A 202 1.59 8.13 20.08
N ASN A 203 1.18 7.99 21.34
CA ASN A 203 2.09 7.80 22.48
C ASN A 203 2.81 6.44 22.42
N SER A 204 4.12 6.46 22.24
CA SER A 204 4.96 5.25 22.12
C SER A 204 4.95 4.35 23.38
N GLY A 205 4.61 4.89 24.55
CA GLY A 205 4.49 4.11 25.78
C GLY A 205 3.39 3.04 25.76
N GLY A 206 2.41 3.15 24.86
CA GLY A 206 1.31 2.19 24.73
C GLY A 206 1.63 0.93 23.90
N VAL A 207 2.74 0.90 23.15
CA VAL A 207 3.06 -0.21 22.23
C VAL A 207 3.19 -1.54 22.95
N ALA A 208 4.05 -1.60 23.97
CA ALA A 208 4.31 -2.82 24.73
C ALA A 208 3.07 -3.35 25.45
N SER A 209 2.21 -2.43 25.93
CA SER A 209 0.93 -2.78 26.55
C SER A 209 -0.10 -3.29 25.55
N LEU A 210 -0.11 -2.76 24.31
CA LEU A 210 -0.93 -3.29 23.22
C LEU A 210 -0.52 -4.73 22.89
N VAL A 211 0.79 -5.00 22.76
CA VAL A 211 1.31 -6.35 22.50
C VAL A 211 0.83 -7.34 23.56
N ALA A 212 0.93 -6.97 24.85
CA ALA A 212 0.44 -7.76 25.96
C ALA A 212 -1.09 -7.96 25.94
N ALA A 213 -1.85 -6.89 25.67
CA ALA A 213 -3.32 -6.95 25.63
C ALA A 213 -3.84 -7.85 24.48
N LEU A 214 -3.06 -7.99 23.41
CA LEU A 214 -3.35 -8.91 22.30
C LEU A 214 -2.87 -10.35 22.57
N GLY A 215 -2.27 -10.64 23.74
CA GLY A 215 -1.85 -11.97 24.14
C GLY A 215 -0.54 -12.45 23.51
N HIS A 216 0.26 -11.53 22.97
CA HIS A 216 1.55 -11.85 22.34
C HIS A 216 2.71 -11.48 23.26
N ARG A 217 3.88 -12.10 23.04
CA ARG A 217 5.12 -11.81 23.79
C ARG A 217 5.92 -10.68 23.16
N GLU A 218 5.83 -10.53 21.85
CA GLU A 218 6.55 -9.52 21.07
C GLU A 218 5.82 -9.20 19.77
N ALA A 219 6.15 -8.09 19.17
CA ALA A 219 5.63 -7.66 17.88
C ALA A 219 6.72 -6.94 17.07
N THR A 220 6.57 -6.97 15.74
CA THR A 220 7.21 -6.02 14.84
C THR A 220 6.28 -4.83 14.65
N VAL A 221 6.80 -3.62 14.83
CA VAL A 221 6.00 -2.38 14.88
C VAL A 221 6.51 -1.40 13.85
N ARG A 222 5.59 -0.84 13.06
CA ARG A 222 5.87 0.28 12.15
C ARG A 222 5.27 1.58 12.69
N THR A 223 6.07 2.65 12.66
CA THR A 223 5.64 3.99 13.05
C THR A 223 6.32 5.07 12.21
N SER A 224 5.89 6.33 12.40
CA SER A 224 6.51 7.49 11.76
C SER A 224 7.84 7.88 12.41
N GLY A 225 8.64 8.70 11.72
CA GLY A 225 9.85 9.33 12.29
C GLY A 225 11.16 8.59 12.06
N GLY A 226 11.13 7.42 11.43
CA GLY A 226 12.33 6.64 11.12
C GLY A 226 13.12 7.15 9.91
N ARG A 227 14.24 6.45 9.63
CA ARG A 227 15.11 6.73 8.49
C ARG A 227 15.13 5.62 7.45
N GLN A 228 14.39 4.53 7.69
CA GLN A 228 14.30 3.43 6.73
C GLN A 228 13.46 3.88 5.53
N PRO A 229 14.04 3.95 4.32
CA PRO A 229 13.28 4.30 3.11
C PRO A 229 12.09 3.35 2.95
N PHE A 230 10.92 3.92 2.64
CA PHE A 230 9.70 3.12 2.54
C PHE A 230 8.99 3.30 1.20
N SER A 231 8.59 4.50 0.83
CA SER A 231 7.92 4.74 -0.43
C SER A 231 8.71 5.60 -1.40
N MET A 232 8.35 5.50 -2.67
CA MET A 232 8.81 6.41 -3.71
C MET A 232 7.62 7.15 -4.32
N TYR A 233 7.87 8.34 -4.84
CA TYR A 233 6.86 9.26 -5.36
C TYR A 233 7.26 9.81 -6.72
N LEU A 234 6.32 9.84 -7.66
CA LEU A 234 6.41 10.48 -8.96
C LEU A 234 5.45 11.68 -8.97
N PRO A 235 5.92 12.93 -9.00
CA PRO A 235 5.04 14.07 -9.21
C PRO A 235 4.45 14.00 -10.62
N LEU A 236 3.14 14.16 -10.74
CA LEU A 236 2.43 14.28 -12.01
C LEU A 236 2.04 15.74 -12.27
N ASP A 237 2.06 16.55 -11.22
CA ASP A 237 1.86 17.99 -11.21
C ASP A 237 2.86 18.61 -10.22
N ASP A 238 3.45 19.75 -10.59
CA ASP A 238 4.48 20.44 -9.77
C ASP A 238 3.90 21.09 -8.50
N SER A 239 2.59 21.22 -8.39
CA SER A 239 1.90 21.83 -7.25
C SER A 239 1.71 20.88 -6.06
N CYS A 240 1.86 19.56 -6.25
CA CYS A 240 1.61 18.59 -5.20
C CYS A 240 2.81 18.44 -4.26
N PRO A 241 2.62 18.63 -2.94
CA PRO A 241 3.68 18.38 -1.98
C PRO A 241 4.06 16.91 -1.99
N ARG A 242 5.33 16.63 -1.78
CA ARG A 242 5.82 15.27 -1.61
C ARG A 242 5.28 14.71 -0.30
N PRO A 243 4.66 13.52 -0.28
CA PRO A 243 4.19 12.90 0.94
C PRO A 243 5.31 12.71 1.98
N ALA A 244 5.03 13.07 3.24
CA ALA A 244 5.97 12.93 4.35
C ALA A 244 5.81 11.60 5.09
N TYR A 245 4.61 11.01 5.08
CA TYR A 245 4.33 9.76 5.75
C TYR A 245 3.33 8.88 4.97
N PHE A 246 3.63 7.60 4.92
CA PHE A 246 2.78 6.54 4.39
C PHE A 246 3.18 5.22 5.06
N ALA A 247 2.27 4.51 5.69
CA ALA A 247 2.56 3.25 6.38
C ALA A 247 1.77 2.07 5.85
N PHE A 248 0.56 2.29 5.38
CA PHE A 248 -0.29 1.22 4.89
C PHE A 248 0.08 0.80 3.48
N CYS A 249 1.10 -0.01 3.34
CA CYS A 249 1.25 -0.88 2.20
C CYS A 249 0.56 -2.21 2.51
N PHE A 250 0.07 -2.85 1.48
CA PHE A 250 -0.66 -4.12 1.55
C PHE A 250 0.28 -5.31 1.28
N ASP A 251 1.41 -5.37 1.96
CA ASP A 251 2.46 -6.38 1.87
C ASP A 251 2.63 -7.20 3.15
#